data_3ef2e88627226f90085f1b70528e9c02
#
_entry.id   3ef2e88627226f90085f1b70528e9c02
#
_cell.length_a   1.000
_cell.length_b   1.000
_cell.length_c   1.000
_cell.angle_alpha   90.00
_cell.angle_beta   90.00
_cell.angle_gamma   90.00
#
_symmetry.space_group_name_H-M   'P 1'
#
loop_
_entity.id
_entity.type
_entity.pdbx_description
1 polymer ?
#
loop_
_entity_poly.entity_id
_entity_poly.type
_entity_poly.pdbx_seq_one_letter_code
_entity_poly.pdbx_strand_id
1 'polypeptide(L)'
;MVIKTFLYNLLYTFTSIDRYFAFHPFDAKRYESAHEIGLSHFTFMIWEFAFSFIILLLWMPNVLWFHISWTYIKIGVAILASILVIPYTNIFVSKAYTKFVEENYHDYANPPVKWHFIAHGLHLISITLFLAIIVFL
;
A
#
# COMPACT_ATOMS: atom_id res chain seq x y z
N MET A 1 -0.32 -0.53 -18.79
CA MET A 1 1.12 -0.84 -18.67
C MET A 1 1.84 0.09 -17.68
N VAL A 2 1.73 1.40 -17.82
CA VAL A 2 2.38 2.39 -16.93
C VAL A 2 2.02 2.21 -15.44
N ILE A 3 0.75 2.03 -15.11
CA ILE A 3 0.28 1.86 -13.72
C ILE A 3 0.87 0.60 -13.10
N LYS A 4 0.93 -0.50 -13.84
CA LYS A 4 1.49 -1.76 -13.36
C LYS A 4 2.98 -1.63 -13.04
N THR A 5 3.75 -0.98 -13.92
CA THR A 5 5.18 -0.72 -13.72
C THR A 5 5.40 0.21 -12.52
N PHE A 6 4.57 1.24 -12.36
CA PHE A 6 4.61 2.14 -11.22
C PHE A 6 4.37 1.39 -9.90
N LEU A 7 3.32 0.55 -9.84
CA LEU A 7 3.01 -0.26 -8.66
C LEU A 7 4.14 -1.25 -8.32
N TYR A 8 4.75 -1.86 -9.32
CA TYR A 8 5.89 -2.76 -9.11
C TYR A 8 7.10 -2.02 -8.55
N ASN A 9 7.42 -0.83 -9.06
CA ASN A 9 8.51 -0.03 -8.54
C ASN A 9 8.26 0.42 -7.09
N LEU A 10 7.04 0.78 -6.75
CA LEU A 10 6.67 1.11 -5.36
C LEU A 10 6.83 -0.10 -4.44
N LEU A 11 6.21 -1.22 -4.80
CA LEU A 11 6.27 -2.44 -4.00
C LEU A 11 7.72 -2.92 -3.83
N TYR A 12 8.50 -2.86 -4.89
CA TYR A 12 9.92 -3.17 -4.86
C TYR A 12 10.68 -2.25 -3.91
N THR A 13 10.38 -0.96 -3.90
CA THR A 13 11.02 0.00 -3.00
C THR A 13 10.70 -0.32 -1.54
N PHE A 14 9.46 -0.65 -1.21
CA PHE A 14 9.08 -1.08 0.13
C PHE A 14 9.80 -2.36 0.56
N THR A 15 9.92 -3.35 -0.31
CA THR A 15 10.66 -4.58 0.00
C THR A 15 12.17 -4.37 0.13
N SER A 16 12.75 -3.40 -0.58
CA SER A 16 14.19 -3.12 -0.56
C SER A 16 14.65 -2.44 0.72
N ILE A 17 13.79 -1.66 1.37
CA ILE A 17 14.07 -1.02 2.65
C ILE A 17 14.35 -2.07 3.72
N ASP A 18 13.50 -3.08 3.80
CA ASP A 18 13.65 -4.15 4.78
C ASP A 18 14.90 -5.01 4.50
N ARG A 19 15.29 -5.15 3.25
CA ARG A 19 16.56 -5.81 2.87
C ARG A 19 17.78 -5.02 3.30
N TYR A 20 17.76 -3.71 3.23
CA TYR A 20 18.85 -2.84 3.66
C TYR A 20 19.15 -3.01 5.15
N PHE A 21 18.14 -3.18 5.97
CA PHE A 21 18.30 -3.44 7.40
C PHE A 21 18.66 -4.90 7.74
N ALA A 22 18.59 -5.82 6.80
CA ALA A 22 18.86 -7.25 7.04
C ALA A 22 20.34 -7.66 6.92
N PHE A 23 21.28 -6.75 6.70
CA PHE A 23 22.76 -6.91 6.66
C PHE A 23 23.34 -7.92 5.67
N HIS A 24 22.56 -8.77 5.01
CA HIS A 24 23.05 -9.72 4.00
C HIS A 24 22.20 -9.63 2.73
N PRO A 25 22.82 -9.34 1.59
CA PRO A 25 22.07 -9.06 0.36
C PRO A 25 21.39 -10.29 -0.25
N PHE A 26 21.70 -11.52 0.19
CA PHE A 26 21.11 -12.71 -0.40
C PHE A 26 20.99 -13.90 0.56
N ASP A 27 19.95 -13.88 1.37
CA ASP A 27 19.46 -15.05 2.07
C ASP A 27 17.98 -15.26 1.63
N ALA A 28 17.64 -16.41 1.05
CA ALA A 28 16.31 -16.69 0.53
C ALA A 28 15.22 -16.51 1.59
N LYS A 29 15.47 -16.94 2.83
CA LYS A 29 14.52 -16.76 3.94
C LYS A 29 14.31 -15.29 4.30
N ARG A 30 15.38 -14.48 4.27
CA ARG A 30 15.28 -13.05 4.54
C ARG A 30 14.61 -12.29 3.40
N TYR A 31 14.81 -12.77 2.17
CA TYR A 31 14.12 -12.22 1.01
C TYR A 31 12.60 -12.44 1.11
N GLU A 32 12.16 -13.64 1.45
CA GLU A 32 10.75 -13.95 1.67
C GLU A 32 10.15 -13.09 2.78
N SER A 33 10.86 -12.98 3.91
CA SER A 33 10.44 -12.15 5.05
C SER A 33 10.35 -10.67 4.69
N ALA A 34 11.36 -10.12 4.02
CA ALA A 34 11.37 -8.73 3.56
C ALA A 34 10.29 -8.47 2.52
N HIS A 35 10.03 -9.44 1.63
CA HIS A 35 8.95 -9.35 0.66
C HIS A 35 7.57 -9.33 1.34
N GLU A 36 7.33 -10.19 2.31
CA GLU A 36 6.06 -10.22 3.06
C GLU A 36 5.82 -8.92 3.83
N ILE A 37 6.84 -8.39 4.51
CA ILE A 37 6.76 -7.12 5.25
C ILE A 37 6.52 -5.96 4.28
N GLY A 38 7.27 -5.89 3.19
CA GLY A 38 7.09 -4.84 2.18
C GLY A 38 5.72 -4.92 1.49
N LEU A 39 5.22 -6.13 1.22
CA LEU A 39 3.87 -6.34 0.72
C LEU A 39 2.82 -5.87 1.73
N SER A 40 3.02 -6.11 3.01
CA SER A 40 2.12 -5.66 4.07
C SER A 40 2.08 -4.13 4.15
N HIS A 41 3.22 -3.46 4.14
CA HIS A 41 3.30 -1.98 4.13
C HIS A 41 2.63 -1.39 2.89
N PHE A 42 2.90 -1.97 1.73
CA PHE A 42 2.28 -1.54 0.48
C PHE A 42 0.76 -1.73 0.51
N THR A 43 0.29 -2.90 0.97
CA THR A 43 -1.14 -3.20 1.11
C THR A 43 -1.82 -2.22 2.06
N PHE A 44 -1.17 -1.91 3.18
CA PHE A 44 -1.70 -0.98 4.17
C PHE A 44 -1.82 0.44 3.61
N MET A 45 -0.81 0.91 2.90
CA MET A 45 -0.85 2.21 2.21
C MET A 45 -2.00 2.29 1.19
N ILE A 46 -2.19 1.27 0.38
CA ILE A 46 -3.30 1.21 -0.59
C ILE A 46 -4.65 1.17 0.13
N TRP A 47 -4.74 0.43 1.23
CA TRP A 47 -5.95 0.36 2.05
C TRP A 47 -6.29 1.73 2.66
N GLU A 48 -5.31 2.46 3.21
CA GLU A 48 -5.49 3.82 3.74
C GLU A 48 -6.01 4.78 2.68
N PHE A 49 -5.45 4.75 1.48
CA PHE A 49 -5.95 5.55 0.36
C PHE A 49 -7.38 5.17 -0.05
N ALA A 50 -7.67 3.87 -0.18
CA ALA A 50 -9.00 3.39 -0.55
C ALA A 50 -10.05 3.80 0.50
N PHE A 51 -9.76 3.60 1.79
CA PHE A 51 -10.61 4.03 2.88
C PHE A 51 -10.86 5.55 2.83
N SER A 52 -9.81 6.33 2.75
CA SER A 52 -9.88 7.79 2.74
C SER A 52 -10.68 8.31 1.55
N PHE A 53 -10.43 7.76 0.37
CA PHE A 53 -11.11 8.14 -0.86
C PHE A 53 -12.61 7.84 -0.79
N ILE A 54 -12.99 6.65 -0.31
CA ILE A 54 -14.41 6.27 -0.19
C ILE A 54 -15.11 7.17 0.85
N ILE A 55 -14.48 7.45 1.97
CA ILE A 55 -15.05 8.36 2.99
C ILE A 55 -15.28 9.76 2.40
N LEU A 56 -14.31 10.30 1.68
CA LEU A 56 -14.45 11.61 1.05
C LEU A 56 -15.55 11.63 -0.01
N LEU A 57 -15.71 10.56 -0.77
CA LEU A 57 -16.83 10.43 -1.73
C LEU A 57 -18.20 10.36 -1.06
N LEU A 58 -18.28 9.78 0.14
CA LEU A 58 -19.53 9.65 0.90
C LEU A 58 -19.83 10.89 1.75
N TRP A 59 -18.86 11.78 1.93
CA TRP A 59 -19.02 12.93 2.81
C TRP A 59 -20.18 13.83 2.40
N MET A 60 -20.21 14.28 1.16
CA MET A 60 -21.26 15.20 0.71
C MET A 60 -22.67 14.59 0.71
N PRO A 61 -22.91 13.39 0.14
CA PRO A 61 -24.22 12.75 0.21
C PRO A 61 -24.69 12.50 1.64
N ASN A 62 -23.80 12.12 2.55
CA ASN A 62 -24.18 11.89 3.94
C ASN A 62 -24.59 13.17 4.65
N VAL A 63 -23.87 14.27 4.46
CA VAL A 63 -24.20 15.57 5.04
C VAL A 63 -25.52 16.10 4.49
N LEU A 64 -25.78 15.93 3.20
CA LEU A 64 -26.97 16.50 2.56
C LEU A 64 -28.24 15.65 2.74
N TRP A 65 -28.13 14.32 2.73
CA TRP A 65 -29.30 13.46 2.56
C TRP A 65 -29.44 12.31 3.54
N PHE A 66 -28.34 11.64 3.93
CA PHE A 66 -28.43 10.41 4.71
C PHE A 66 -28.35 10.63 6.21
N HIS A 67 -27.55 11.57 6.67
CA HIS A 67 -27.34 11.88 8.10
C HIS A 67 -26.99 10.66 8.96
N ILE A 68 -26.35 9.65 8.36
CA ILE A 68 -25.88 8.46 9.07
C ILE A 68 -24.65 8.85 9.90
N SER A 69 -24.56 8.29 11.09
CA SER A 69 -23.39 8.50 11.96
C SER A 69 -22.08 8.13 11.25
N TRP A 70 -21.11 9.03 11.26
CA TRP A 70 -19.80 8.82 10.67
C TRP A 70 -19.06 7.62 11.24
N THR A 71 -19.32 7.26 12.48
CA THR A 71 -18.77 6.06 13.12
C THR A 71 -19.15 4.80 12.36
N TYR A 72 -20.42 4.64 12.01
CA TYR A 72 -20.89 3.47 11.26
C TYR A 72 -20.39 3.47 9.82
N ILE A 73 -20.32 4.65 9.18
CA ILE A 73 -19.78 4.79 7.83
C ILE A 73 -18.31 4.40 7.81
N LYS A 74 -17.49 4.88 8.74
CA LYS A 74 -16.07 4.53 8.84
C LYS A 74 -15.86 3.04 9.03
N ILE A 75 -16.63 2.41 9.91
CA ILE A 75 -16.55 0.95 10.14
C ILE A 75 -16.92 0.18 8.87
N GLY A 76 -18.03 0.53 8.22
CA GLY A 76 -18.46 -0.12 6.99
C GLY A 76 -17.46 0.03 5.85
N VAL A 77 -16.89 1.22 5.68
CA VAL A 77 -15.85 1.48 4.67
C VAL A 77 -14.56 0.74 4.99
N ALA A 78 -14.16 0.65 6.26
CA ALA A 78 -12.99 -0.11 6.66
C ALA A 78 -13.14 -1.61 6.32
N ILE A 79 -14.32 -2.18 6.58
CA ILE A 79 -14.63 -3.58 6.21
C ILE A 79 -14.60 -3.75 4.69
N LEU A 80 -15.23 -2.85 3.94
CA LEU A 80 -15.26 -2.90 2.48
C LEU A 80 -13.86 -2.80 1.87
N ALA A 81 -13.06 -1.84 2.33
CA ALA A 81 -11.68 -1.68 1.89
C ALA A 81 -10.85 -2.94 2.18
N SER A 82 -11.03 -3.56 3.35
CA SER A 82 -10.35 -4.82 3.70
C SER A 82 -10.73 -5.96 2.76
N ILE A 83 -11.99 -6.11 2.44
CA ILE A 83 -12.48 -7.17 1.54
C ILE A 83 -11.96 -6.98 0.11
N LEU A 84 -11.83 -5.75 -0.35
CA LEU A 84 -11.39 -5.46 -1.73
C LEU A 84 -9.87 -5.42 -1.86
N VAL A 85 -9.18 -4.70 -0.97
CA VAL A 85 -7.74 -4.42 -1.11
C VAL A 85 -6.88 -5.62 -0.76
N ILE A 86 -7.18 -6.33 0.33
CA ILE A 86 -6.33 -7.42 0.81
C ILE A 86 -6.27 -8.59 -0.19
N PRO A 87 -7.40 -9.13 -0.69
CA PRO A 87 -7.36 -10.20 -1.69
C PRO A 87 -6.72 -9.76 -3.00
N TYR A 88 -7.03 -8.56 -3.48
CA TYR A 88 -6.43 -8.04 -4.71
C TYR A 88 -4.92 -7.96 -4.60
N THR A 89 -4.41 -7.41 -3.50
CA THR A 89 -2.97 -7.27 -3.28
C THR A 89 -2.29 -8.64 -3.14
N ASN A 90 -2.87 -9.54 -2.38
CA ASN A 90 -2.28 -10.86 -2.16
C ASN A 90 -2.30 -11.75 -3.40
N ILE A 91 -3.38 -11.76 -4.17
CA ILE A 91 -3.52 -12.64 -5.33
C ILE A 91 -2.82 -12.06 -6.55
N PHE A 92 -3.05 -10.79 -6.83
CA PHE A 92 -2.60 -10.18 -8.08
C PHE A 92 -1.17 -9.66 -8.00
N VAL A 93 -0.82 -8.98 -6.90
CA VAL A 93 0.48 -8.31 -6.77
C VAL A 93 1.55 -9.30 -6.32
N SER A 94 1.29 -10.12 -5.31
CA SER A 94 2.31 -10.98 -4.71
C SER A 94 2.93 -11.95 -5.74
N LYS A 95 2.12 -12.79 -6.39
CA LYS A 95 2.64 -13.79 -7.32
C LYS A 95 3.29 -13.19 -8.57
N ALA A 96 2.64 -12.20 -9.16
CA ALA A 96 3.17 -11.54 -10.35
C ALA A 96 4.45 -10.75 -10.05
N TYR A 97 4.51 -10.13 -8.87
CA TYR A 97 5.67 -9.38 -8.42
C TYR A 97 6.86 -10.29 -8.09
N THR A 98 6.64 -11.39 -7.36
CA THR A 98 7.72 -12.34 -7.03
C THR A 98 8.40 -12.84 -8.29
N LYS A 99 7.61 -13.29 -9.27
CA LYS A 99 8.14 -13.72 -10.57
C LYS A 99 8.90 -12.60 -11.30
N PHE A 100 8.36 -11.39 -11.31
CA PHE A 100 9.00 -10.24 -11.94
C PHE A 100 10.33 -9.87 -11.29
N VAL A 101 10.43 -9.92 -9.97
CA VAL A 101 11.68 -9.62 -9.24
C VAL A 101 12.71 -10.73 -9.45
N GLU A 102 12.30 -12.00 -9.44
CA GLU A 102 13.21 -13.12 -9.71
C GLU A 102 13.84 -13.02 -11.11
N GLU A 103 13.03 -12.67 -12.12
CA GLU A 103 13.49 -12.52 -13.50
C GLU A 103 14.37 -11.28 -13.72
N ASN A 104 14.20 -10.21 -12.95
CA ASN A 104 14.85 -8.91 -13.12
C ASN A 104 15.68 -8.47 -11.90
N TYR A 105 16.12 -9.41 -11.08
CA TYR A 105 16.76 -9.12 -9.79
C TYR A 105 17.95 -8.15 -9.88
N HIS A 106 18.82 -8.30 -10.89
CA HIS A 106 19.99 -7.45 -11.07
C HIS A 106 19.63 -5.99 -11.35
N ASP A 107 18.55 -5.74 -12.08
CA ASP A 107 18.10 -4.40 -12.43
C ASP A 107 17.43 -3.70 -11.25
N TYR A 108 16.92 -4.47 -10.28
CA TYR A 108 16.16 -3.99 -9.13
C TYR A 108 16.89 -4.13 -7.78
N ALA A 109 18.17 -4.52 -7.78
CA ALA A 109 18.95 -4.70 -6.54
C ALA A 109 19.03 -3.42 -5.69
N ASN A 110 19.07 -2.24 -6.34
CA ASN A 110 19.06 -0.94 -5.69
C ASN A 110 18.11 0.02 -6.43
N PRO A 111 16.89 0.23 -5.94
CA PRO A 111 15.98 1.18 -6.56
C PRO A 111 16.58 2.60 -6.50
N PRO A 112 16.40 3.40 -7.55
CA PRO A 112 16.86 4.80 -7.57
C PRO A 112 16.29 5.60 -6.39
N VAL A 113 17.06 6.54 -5.87
CA VAL A 113 16.70 7.39 -4.71
C VAL A 113 15.34 8.07 -4.89
N LYS A 114 14.98 8.46 -6.12
CA LYS A 114 13.67 9.04 -6.42
C LYS A 114 12.49 8.17 -6.00
N TRP A 115 12.64 6.84 -6.13
CA TRP A 115 11.57 5.91 -5.74
C TRP A 115 11.40 5.81 -4.22
N HIS A 116 12.49 5.95 -3.47
CA HIS A 116 12.42 6.04 -2.00
C HIS A 116 11.64 7.30 -1.58
N PHE A 117 11.91 8.45 -2.19
CA PHE A 117 11.14 9.68 -1.91
C PHE A 117 9.67 9.52 -2.29
N ILE A 118 9.37 8.93 -3.45
CA ILE A 118 7.98 8.69 -3.89
C ILE A 118 7.28 7.74 -2.91
N ALA A 119 7.87 6.61 -2.57
CA ALA A 119 7.28 5.61 -1.69
C ALA A 119 7.01 6.18 -0.28
N HIS A 120 8.00 6.82 0.32
CA HIS A 120 7.85 7.43 1.65
C HIS A 120 6.88 8.61 1.63
N GLY A 121 6.93 9.44 0.60
CA GLY A 121 6.00 10.56 0.43
C GLY A 121 4.55 10.08 0.32
N LEU A 122 4.27 9.07 -0.50
CA LEU A 122 2.94 8.49 -0.63
C LEU A 122 2.46 7.83 0.67
N HIS A 123 3.34 7.12 1.37
CA HIS A 123 3.00 6.51 2.65
C HIS A 123 2.69 7.57 3.71
N LEU A 124 3.49 8.63 3.79
CA LEU A 124 3.23 9.75 4.70
C LEU A 124 1.89 10.45 4.38
N ILE A 125 1.60 10.67 3.10
CA ILE A 125 0.34 11.26 2.65
C ILE A 125 -0.83 10.35 3.03
N SER A 126 -0.73 9.03 2.82
CA SER A 126 -1.80 8.08 3.15
C SER A 126 -2.12 8.07 4.65
N ILE A 127 -1.09 8.01 5.49
CA ILE A 127 -1.24 8.04 6.95
C ILE A 127 -1.86 9.38 7.41
N THR A 128 -1.34 10.49 6.89
CA THR A 128 -1.83 11.83 7.28
C THR A 128 -3.29 12.01 6.89
N LEU A 129 -3.67 11.61 5.69
CA LEU A 129 -5.04 11.69 5.20
C LEU A 129 -5.97 10.76 6.02
N PHE A 130 -5.54 9.54 6.28
CA PHE A 130 -6.29 8.58 7.08
C PHE A 130 -6.55 9.11 8.51
N LEU A 131 -5.52 9.60 9.18
CA LEU A 131 -5.64 10.18 10.52
C LEU A 131 -6.51 11.43 10.54
N ALA A 132 -6.37 12.31 9.54
CA ALA A 132 -7.21 13.50 9.42
C ALA A 132 -8.69 13.14 9.29
N ILE A 133 -9.02 12.13 8.49
CA ILE A 133 -10.40 11.65 8.34
C ILE A 133 -10.93 11.06 9.65
N ILE A 134 -10.14 10.27 10.34
CA ILE A 134 -10.55 9.69 11.63
C ILE A 134 -10.83 10.76 12.68
N VAL A 135 -10.00 11.79 12.74
CA VAL A 135 -10.07 12.83 13.78
C VAL A 135 -11.12 13.89 13.45
N PHE A 136 -11.21 14.35 12.21
CA PHE A 136 -12.02 15.51 11.84
C PHE A 136 -13.37 15.18 11.20
N LEU A 137 -13.53 14.03 10.66
CA LEU A 137 -14.81 13.55 10.13
C LEU A 137 -15.43 12.48 11.03
#